data_e3931726019b757c6e74d21ef7b68d76
#
_entry.id   e3931726019b757c6e74d21ef7b68d76
#
_cell.length_a   1.000
_cell.length_b   1.000
_cell.length_c   1.000
_cell.angle_alpha   90.00
_cell.angle_beta   90.00
_cell.angle_gamma   90.00
#
_symmetry.space_group_name_H-M   'P 1'
#
loop_
_entity.id
_entity.type
_entity.pdbx_description
1 polymer ?
#
loop_
_entity_poly.entity_id
_entity_poly.type
_entity_poly.pdbx_seq_one_letter_code
_entity_poly.pdbx_strand_id
1 'polypeptide(L)'
;MYERIPKEIVDFLSSKGGRSLLIKGSAGTGKTTFALQVLEELGTVKESFYLSTRVSDDALYRHFPWLKDKEMRDRIIDASRVLLEAMYKEEDVILTGVEEEEGTLKAAKKFLSSIYEEEYVPTKVDRTRLSVLLERNRMPEVERIYDSIDHILPKKSLLVIDSVEGITHKYGLEAEELIYTIQKDLVENSNTNILLVLEKKDAPNLEYLVDGVVSLSMYFVDGRLVRQIKLEKLRATRILQPNYLITLDGGRFRCIRPFDDGEKFSKWSPVGDKDGFYSTGIPDLDAILGGGLKKGSYNVIEIDENVTNSEYLAIVRPILLNFISNNRGVMAVLSGGDHPENLKNDLCRFIDESLFRKWVRIVDYFSSESSEDYILAMSGKSADEIRRMWLENINAIRGGGAGPIIDYTGFDTLEYLRGDTIAIKDLFSAVAQIKISKDVGIGVIKPGLKIAQEIMNMADTHLRIIDINRTPCIYGIKPKTIMHAITVDPEKGLPYIKLVPIV
;
A
#
# COMPACT_ATOMS: atom_id res chain seq x y z
N MET A 1 6.41 11.97 -4.51
CA MET A 1 5.24 12.28 -3.65
C MET A 1 4.41 11.01 -3.58
N TYR A 2 4.17 10.45 -2.39
CA TYR A 2 3.32 9.27 -2.28
C TYR A 2 1.89 9.71 -2.64
N GLU A 3 1.32 9.15 -3.70
CA GLU A 3 -0.12 9.20 -3.88
C GLU A 3 -0.73 8.31 -2.80
N ARG A 4 -1.43 8.92 -1.85
CA ARG A 4 -2.07 8.19 -0.75
C ARG A 4 -3.33 7.46 -1.21
N ILE A 5 -3.91 7.90 -2.31
CA ILE A 5 -5.09 7.30 -2.95
C ILE A 5 -4.74 6.76 -4.35
N PRO A 6 -5.49 5.76 -4.90
CA PRO A 6 -5.27 5.26 -6.25
C PRO A 6 -5.35 6.37 -7.30
N LYS A 7 -4.42 6.37 -8.24
CA LYS A 7 -4.35 7.38 -9.31
C LYS A 7 -5.63 7.45 -10.14
N GLU A 8 -6.24 6.30 -10.41
CA GLU A 8 -7.49 6.22 -11.17
C GLU A 8 -8.63 6.99 -10.49
N ILE A 9 -8.66 7.04 -9.16
CA ILE A 9 -9.63 7.83 -8.40
C ILE A 9 -9.33 9.32 -8.52
N VAL A 10 -8.05 9.70 -8.48
CA VAL A 10 -7.62 11.09 -8.71
C VAL A 10 -8.05 11.54 -10.11
N ASP A 11 -7.73 10.75 -11.13
CA ASP A 11 -8.07 11.03 -12.53
C ASP A 11 -9.59 11.10 -12.72
N PHE A 12 -10.35 10.18 -12.11
CA PHE A 12 -11.80 10.13 -12.16
C PHE A 12 -12.45 11.39 -11.57
N LEU A 13 -12.06 11.78 -10.35
CA LEU A 13 -12.63 12.94 -9.64
C LEU A 13 -12.13 14.27 -10.21
N SER A 14 -10.96 14.30 -10.86
CA SER A 14 -10.41 15.49 -11.51
C SER A 14 -10.96 15.71 -12.92
N SER A 15 -11.71 14.76 -13.48
CA SER A 15 -12.31 14.87 -14.81
C SER A 15 -13.31 16.03 -14.91
N LYS A 16 -13.63 16.50 -16.13
CA LYS A 16 -14.64 17.55 -16.37
C LYS A 16 -16.02 17.10 -15.87
N GLY A 17 -16.74 18.01 -15.21
CA GLY A 17 -18.05 17.76 -14.62
C GLY A 17 -17.97 17.16 -13.20
N GLY A 18 -19.12 17.09 -12.53
CA GLY A 18 -19.27 16.41 -11.24
C GLY A 18 -19.18 14.88 -11.41
N ARG A 19 -18.74 14.19 -10.37
CA ARG A 19 -18.66 12.73 -10.31
C ARG A 19 -19.14 12.23 -8.96
N SER A 20 -19.88 11.12 -8.95
CA SER A 20 -20.27 10.43 -7.74
C SER A 20 -19.46 9.16 -7.55
N LEU A 21 -18.93 8.94 -6.35
CA LEU A 21 -18.17 7.75 -5.95
C LEU A 21 -18.84 7.09 -4.75
N LEU A 22 -19.33 5.88 -4.92
CA LEU A 22 -19.84 5.05 -3.84
C LEU A 22 -18.71 4.27 -3.18
N ILE A 23 -18.61 4.39 -1.86
CA ILE A 23 -17.60 3.72 -1.03
C ILE A 23 -18.31 2.70 -0.15
N LYS A 24 -18.12 1.41 -0.42
CA LYS A 24 -18.76 0.32 0.31
C LYS A 24 -17.75 -0.57 1.03
N GLY A 25 -18.22 -1.35 2.00
CA GLY A 25 -17.38 -2.30 2.75
C GLY A 25 -17.87 -2.50 4.18
N SER A 26 -17.42 -3.57 4.82
CA SER A 26 -17.76 -3.89 6.20
C SER A 26 -17.24 -2.84 7.19
N ALA A 27 -17.74 -2.86 8.43
CA ALA A 27 -17.23 -2.02 9.49
C ALA A 27 -15.72 -2.26 9.71
N GLY A 28 -14.97 -1.20 10.03
CA GLY A 28 -13.53 -1.28 10.32
C GLY A 28 -12.61 -1.45 9.09
N THR A 29 -13.11 -1.43 7.85
CA THR A 29 -12.29 -1.56 6.63
C THR A 29 -11.54 -0.28 6.24
N GLY A 30 -11.86 0.87 6.86
CA GLY A 30 -11.19 2.15 6.60
C GLY A 30 -11.94 3.10 5.67
N LYS A 31 -13.27 2.91 5.46
CA LYS A 31 -14.09 3.77 4.58
C LYS A 31 -14.02 5.25 4.93
N THR A 32 -14.27 5.58 6.20
CA THR A 32 -14.16 6.95 6.74
C THR A 32 -12.76 7.51 6.53
N THR A 33 -11.72 6.73 6.84
CA THR A 33 -10.32 7.15 6.67
C THR A 33 -9.99 7.42 5.20
N PHE A 34 -10.50 6.59 4.28
CA PHE A 34 -10.35 6.79 2.85
C PHE A 34 -11.06 8.06 2.37
N ALA A 35 -12.32 8.24 2.76
CA ALA A 35 -13.10 9.43 2.38
C ALA A 35 -12.46 10.74 2.87
N LEU A 36 -11.96 10.75 4.11
CA LEU A 36 -11.21 11.88 4.66
C LEU A 36 -9.87 12.11 3.95
N GLN A 37 -9.17 11.03 3.52
CA GLN A 37 -7.93 11.17 2.76
C GLN A 37 -8.19 11.75 1.37
N VAL A 38 -9.27 11.36 0.69
CA VAL A 38 -9.68 11.97 -0.59
C VAL A 38 -10.01 13.45 -0.40
N LEU A 39 -10.73 13.78 0.67
CA LEU A 39 -11.06 15.18 1.00
C LEU A 39 -9.80 16.03 1.22
N GLU A 40 -8.79 15.48 1.91
CA GLU A 40 -7.53 16.18 2.16
C GLU A 40 -6.73 16.41 0.87
N GLU A 41 -6.64 15.40 -0.02
CA GLU A 41 -5.79 15.45 -1.20
C GLU A 41 -6.41 16.21 -2.39
N LEU A 42 -7.72 16.08 -2.58
CA LEU A 42 -8.42 16.64 -3.73
C LEU A 42 -9.32 17.83 -3.39
N GLY A 43 -9.72 17.95 -2.13
CA GLY A 43 -10.57 19.06 -1.71
C GLY A 43 -9.79 20.34 -1.45
N THR A 44 -10.34 21.49 -1.85
CA THR A 44 -9.85 22.79 -1.40
C THR A 44 -10.57 23.21 -0.11
N VAL A 45 -9.93 24.06 0.69
CA VAL A 45 -10.47 24.46 2.03
C VAL A 45 -11.85 25.10 1.93
N LYS A 46 -12.10 25.86 0.88
CA LYS A 46 -13.35 26.62 0.72
C LYS A 46 -14.42 25.93 -0.12
N GLU A 47 -14.06 24.85 -0.80
CA GLU A 47 -14.88 24.23 -1.84
C GLU A 47 -15.13 22.75 -1.53
N SER A 48 -14.84 22.31 -0.30
CA SER A 48 -15.03 20.91 0.08
C SER A 48 -15.62 20.75 1.47
N PHE A 49 -16.53 19.77 1.62
CA PHE A 49 -17.29 19.52 2.83
C PHE A 49 -17.33 18.04 3.18
N TYR A 50 -17.33 17.77 4.46
CA TYR A 50 -17.55 16.44 5.02
C TYR A 50 -18.75 16.47 5.95
N LEU A 51 -19.84 15.82 5.57
CA LEU A 51 -21.01 15.64 6.41
C LEU A 51 -20.86 14.38 7.25
N SER A 52 -20.68 14.54 8.55
CA SER A 52 -20.72 13.45 9.51
C SER A 52 -22.15 13.24 10.00
N THR A 53 -22.71 12.06 9.75
CA THR A 53 -24.13 11.76 10.11
C THR A 53 -24.26 10.95 11.38
N ARG A 54 -23.19 10.32 11.86
CA ARG A 54 -23.21 9.39 13.01
C ARG A 54 -22.25 9.75 14.11
N VAL A 55 -21.15 10.37 13.76
CA VAL A 55 -20.05 10.67 14.68
C VAL A 55 -19.96 12.17 14.85
N SER A 56 -19.98 12.64 16.10
CA SER A 56 -19.77 14.07 16.37
C SER A 56 -18.39 14.53 15.92
N ASP A 57 -18.23 15.81 15.62
CA ASP A 57 -16.97 16.42 15.26
C ASP A 57 -15.88 16.19 16.33
N ASP A 58 -16.22 16.30 17.62
CA ASP A 58 -15.31 16.02 18.74
C ASP A 58 -14.82 14.56 18.77
N ALA A 59 -15.69 13.60 18.47
CA ALA A 59 -15.31 12.20 18.39
C ALA A 59 -14.43 11.93 17.14
N LEU A 60 -14.76 12.57 16.01
CA LEU A 60 -13.98 12.50 14.79
C LEU A 60 -12.56 13.05 15.01
N TYR A 61 -12.40 14.19 15.69
CA TYR A 61 -11.10 14.77 16.06
C TYR A 61 -10.29 13.94 17.05
N ARG A 62 -10.95 13.11 17.87
CA ARG A 62 -10.25 12.17 18.75
C ARG A 62 -9.70 10.98 17.98
N HIS A 63 -10.47 10.46 17.03
CA HIS A 63 -10.06 9.34 16.19
C HIS A 63 -9.02 9.74 15.12
N PHE A 64 -9.13 10.96 14.61
CA PHE A 64 -8.26 11.53 13.58
C PHE A 64 -7.67 12.86 14.04
N PRO A 65 -6.64 12.86 14.92
CA PRO A 65 -6.08 14.09 15.50
C PRO A 65 -5.59 15.12 14.47
N TRP A 66 -5.22 14.68 13.28
CA TRP A 66 -4.77 15.52 12.18
C TRP A 66 -5.90 16.37 11.56
N LEU A 67 -7.17 16.03 11.80
CA LEU A 67 -8.31 16.86 11.42
C LEU A 67 -8.46 18.13 12.29
N LYS A 68 -7.70 18.24 13.37
CA LYS A 68 -7.70 19.44 14.25
C LYS A 68 -7.05 20.64 13.59
N ASP A 69 -6.34 20.45 12.49
CA ASP A 69 -5.82 21.54 11.69
C ASP A 69 -6.97 22.47 11.25
N LYS A 70 -6.75 23.78 11.37
CA LYS A 70 -7.81 24.79 11.13
C LYS A 70 -8.46 24.61 9.76
N GLU A 71 -7.64 24.32 8.74
CA GLU A 71 -8.13 24.11 7.37
C GLU A 71 -9.08 22.91 7.22
N MET A 72 -8.87 21.84 8.00
CA MET A 72 -9.74 20.66 7.97
C MET A 72 -10.99 20.84 8.84
N ARG A 73 -10.88 21.56 9.94
CA ARG A 73 -12.04 21.82 10.83
C ARG A 73 -13.16 22.58 10.12
N ASP A 74 -12.81 23.57 9.33
CA ASP A 74 -13.78 24.40 8.61
C ASP A 74 -14.57 23.64 7.54
N ARG A 75 -14.13 22.43 7.17
CA ARG A 75 -14.77 21.56 6.18
C ARG A 75 -15.78 20.57 6.79
N ILE A 76 -15.74 20.37 8.11
CA ILE A 76 -16.54 19.33 8.78
C ILE A 76 -17.88 19.90 9.21
N ILE A 77 -18.95 19.26 8.75
CA ILE A 77 -20.34 19.55 9.13
C ILE A 77 -20.85 18.41 10.01
N ASP A 78 -21.11 18.70 11.29
CA ASP A 78 -21.76 17.75 12.19
C ASP A 78 -23.29 17.85 12.03
N ALA A 79 -23.90 16.79 11.50
CA ALA A 79 -25.34 16.73 11.27
C ALA A 79 -26.16 16.90 12.57
N SER A 80 -25.64 16.41 13.70
CA SER A 80 -26.34 16.56 14.99
C SER A 80 -26.35 18.01 15.47
N ARG A 81 -25.26 18.71 15.27
CA ARG A 81 -25.15 20.14 15.62
C ARG A 81 -26.02 21.02 14.74
N VAL A 82 -26.01 20.76 13.43
CA VAL A 82 -26.87 21.48 12.47
C VAL A 82 -28.34 21.32 12.81
N LEU A 83 -28.76 20.10 13.19
CA LEU A 83 -30.12 19.83 13.63
C LEU A 83 -30.48 20.64 14.89
N LEU A 84 -29.62 20.63 15.89
CA LEU A 84 -29.85 21.43 17.12
C LEU A 84 -29.96 22.93 16.82
N GLU A 85 -29.07 23.47 16.00
CA GLU A 85 -29.12 24.88 15.57
C GLU A 85 -30.43 25.21 14.82
N ALA A 86 -30.94 24.28 14.00
CA ALA A 86 -32.21 24.46 13.30
C ALA A 86 -33.41 24.44 14.27
N MET A 87 -33.41 23.54 15.26
CA MET A 87 -34.48 23.48 16.29
C MET A 87 -34.55 24.77 17.12
N TYR A 88 -33.40 25.32 17.52
CA TYR A 88 -33.36 26.61 18.28
C TYR A 88 -33.85 27.78 17.41
N LYS A 89 -33.57 27.81 16.10
CA LYS A 89 -34.07 28.85 15.18
C LYS A 89 -35.57 28.78 14.96
N GLU A 90 -36.18 27.59 15.01
CA GLU A 90 -37.66 27.44 14.91
C GLU A 90 -38.38 28.00 16.13
N GLU A 91 -37.81 27.94 17.34
CA GLU A 91 -38.37 28.60 18.52
C GLU A 91 -38.41 30.12 18.36
N ASP A 92 -37.42 30.72 17.65
CA ASP A 92 -37.34 32.17 17.42
C ASP A 92 -38.25 32.60 16.24
N VAL A 93 -38.52 31.73 15.22
CA VAL A 93 -39.27 32.08 14.01
C VAL A 93 -40.78 31.97 14.19
N ILE A 94 -41.25 31.28 15.21
CA ILE A 94 -42.69 31.28 15.59
C ILE A 94 -43.20 32.72 15.96
N LEU A 95 -42.26 33.69 16.13
CA LEU A 95 -42.58 35.09 16.46
C LEU A 95 -42.62 36.05 15.27
N THR A 96 -42.21 35.66 14.05
CA THR A 96 -42.25 36.59 12.90
C THR A 96 -42.56 35.84 11.59
N GLY A 97 -43.82 35.86 11.21
CA GLY A 97 -44.28 35.38 9.92
C GLY A 97 -44.09 36.41 8.81
N VAL A 98 -43.53 36.02 7.65
CA VAL A 98 -43.80 36.66 6.32
C VAL A 98 -43.53 35.65 5.20
N GLU A 99 -44.46 35.59 4.30
CA GLU A 99 -44.49 34.82 3.03
C GLU A 99 -43.62 35.44 1.94
N GLU A 100 -43.05 34.63 1.03
CA GLU A 100 -42.79 35.05 -0.34
C GLU A 100 -42.87 33.88 -1.33
N GLU A 101 -43.91 33.91 -2.15
CA GLU A 101 -44.00 33.21 -3.44
C GLU A 101 -43.67 34.19 -4.55
N GLU A 102 -42.66 33.93 -5.38
CA GLU A 102 -42.59 34.28 -6.80
C GLU A 102 -41.21 33.98 -7.39
N GLY A 103 -41.03 32.88 -8.10
CA GLY A 103 -39.75 32.58 -8.74
C GLY A 103 -39.77 31.57 -9.89
N THR A 104 -40.79 30.74 -9.96
CA THR A 104 -40.77 29.53 -10.82
C THR A 104 -40.99 29.80 -12.31
N LEU A 105 -41.70 30.84 -12.72
CA LEU A 105 -41.98 31.11 -14.14
C LEU A 105 -40.86 31.84 -14.88
N LYS A 106 -40.03 32.62 -14.16
CA LYS A 106 -38.86 33.32 -14.76
C LYS A 106 -37.70 32.37 -15.02
N ALA A 107 -37.52 31.35 -14.18
CA ALA A 107 -36.48 30.35 -14.36
C ALA A 107 -36.69 29.44 -15.58
N ALA A 108 -37.93 29.03 -15.81
CA ALA A 108 -38.29 28.21 -16.98
C ALA A 108 -38.12 28.95 -18.33
N LYS A 109 -38.39 30.25 -18.38
CA LYS A 109 -38.16 31.06 -19.60
C LYS A 109 -36.67 31.28 -19.88
N LYS A 110 -35.83 31.41 -18.84
CA LYS A 110 -34.39 31.58 -18.97
C LYS A 110 -33.69 30.27 -19.36
N PHE A 111 -34.22 29.14 -18.94
CA PHE A 111 -33.75 27.80 -19.30
C PHE A 111 -33.97 27.48 -20.80
N LEU A 112 -35.08 27.88 -21.36
CA LEU A 112 -35.39 27.65 -22.78
C LEU A 112 -34.60 28.57 -23.73
N SER A 113 -34.15 29.72 -23.27
CA SER A 113 -33.33 30.65 -24.09
C SER A 113 -31.83 30.31 -24.10
N SER A 114 -31.34 29.48 -23.15
CA SER A 114 -29.91 29.12 -23.02
C SER A 114 -29.54 27.82 -23.76
N ILE A 115 -30.52 27.16 -24.44
CA ILE A 115 -30.27 25.92 -25.21
C ILE A 115 -29.57 26.22 -26.57
N TYR A 116 -29.52 27.46 -26.98
CA TYR A 116 -28.80 27.90 -28.16
C TYR A 116 -27.58 28.75 -27.76
N GLU A 117 -26.39 28.17 -27.88
CA GLU A 117 -25.11 28.85 -27.87
C GLU A 117 -24.59 29.43 -26.51
N GLU A 118 -24.22 28.56 -25.56
CA GLU A 118 -23.07 28.80 -24.67
C GLU A 118 -23.05 27.67 -23.60
N GLU A 119 -21.87 27.23 -23.21
CA GLU A 119 -21.70 26.25 -22.12
C GLU A 119 -22.44 26.79 -20.87
N TYR A 120 -23.55 26.13 -20.47
CA TYR A 120 -24.31 26.54 -19.29
C TYR A 120 -23.46 26.46 -18.04
N VAL A 121 -23.21 27.61 -17.43
CA VAL A 121 -22.52 27.69 -16.13
C VAL A 121 -23.57 27.86 -15.04
N PRO A 122 -23.82 26.86 -14.20
CA PRO A 122 -24.82 26.96 -13.14
C PRO A 122 -24.42 28.02 -12.12
N THR A 123 -25.32 28.91 -11.77
CA THR A 123 -25.14 29.94 -10.73
C THR A 123 -25.92 29.66 -9.46
N LYS A 124 -26.84 28.70 -9.49
CA LYS A 124 -27.59 28.18 -8.35
C LYS A 124 -27.86 26.71 -8.51
N VAL A 125 -27.98 25.97 -7.39
CA VAL A 125 -28.38 24.58 -7.37
C VAL A 125 -29.88 24.48 -7.70
N ASP A 126 -30.24 23.56 -8.60
CA ASP A 126 -31.64 23.19 -8.83
C ASP A 126 -32.15 22.37 -7.65
N ARG A 127 -33.14 22.86 -6.92
CA ARG A 127 -33.68 22.24 -5.70
C ARG A 127 -35.07 21.58 -5.95
N THR A 128 -35.51 21.47 -7.21
CA THR A 128 -36.83 20.94 -7.53
C THR A 128 -37.09 19.55 -6.98
N ARG A 129 -36.08 18.68 -7.00
CA ARG A 129 -36.17 17.30 -6.45
C ARG A 129 -36.01 17.29 -4.93
N LEU A 130 -35.08 18.10 -4.42
CA LEU A 130 -34.92 18.23 -2.98
C LEU A 130 -36.20 18.72 -2.31
N SER A 131 -36.90 19.70 -2.91
CA SER A 131 -38.15 20.23 -2.34
C SER A 131 -39.23 19.14 -2.18
N VAL A 132 -39.34 18.18 -3.09
CA VAL A 132 -40.25 17.03 -2.97
C VAL A 132 -39.87 16.13 -1.77
N LEU A 133 -38.60 15.94 -1.50
CA LEU A 133 -38.14 15.20 -0.30
C LEU A 133 -38.39 16.00 0.97
N LEU A 134 -38.19 17.32 0.94
CA LEU A 134 -38.43 18.23 2.07
C LEU A 134 -39.91 18.42 2.42
N GLU A 135 -40.80 18.27 1.48
CA GLU A 135 -42.28 18.26 1.76
C GLU A 135 -42.66 17.14 2.72
N ARG A 136 -41.93 16.04 2.72
CA ARG A 136 -42.15 14.88 3.62
C ARG A 136 -41.42 15.00 4.94
N ASN A 137 -40.21 15.49 4.91
CA ASN A 137 -39.32 15.58 6.09
C ASN A 137 -38.34 16.74 5.92
N ARG A 138 -38.31 17.67 6.89
CA ARG A 138 -37.23 18.68 6.93
C ARG A 138 -35.91 18.02 7.22
N MET A 139 -34.88 18.32 6.40
CA MET A 139 -33.53 17.79 6.50
C MET A 139 -32.51 18.93 6.56
N PRO A 140 -32.39 19.65 7.69
CA PRO A 140 -31.60 20.87 7.79
C PRO A 140 -30.11 20.68 7.46
N GLU A 141 -29.54 19.51 7.71
CA GLU A 141 -28.16 19.20 7.32
C GLU A 141 -27.98 19.07 5.80
N VAL A 142 -29.00 18.54 5.09
CA VAL A 142 -28.98 18.46 3.64
C VAL A 142 -29.21 19.85 3.04
N GLU A 143 -30.16 20.61 3.53
CA GLU A 143 -30.41 22.00 3.12
C GLU A 143 -29.13 22.85 3.28
N ARG A 144 -28.43 22.74 4.41
CA ARG A 144 -27.17 23.44 4.64
C ARG A 144 -26.08 23.10 3.61
N ILE A 145 -26.02 21.85 3.16
CA ILE A 145 -25.10 21.45 2.10
C ILE A 145 -25.45 22.17 0.80
N TYR A 146 -26.73 22.18 0.38
CA TYR A 146 -27.15 22.86 -0.82
C TYR A 146 -26.86 24.36 -0.75
N ASP A 147 -27.11 25.01 0.38
CA ASP A 147 -26.75 26.41 0.61
C ASP A 147 -25.25 26.64 0.49
N SER A 148 -24.44 25.77 1.06
CA SER A 148 -22.99 25.86 1.01
C SER A 148 -22.47 25.73 -0.42
N ILE A 149 -23.05 24.84 -1.22
CA ILE A 149 -22.69 24.64 -2.63
C ILE A 149 -23.13 25.83 -3.46
N ASP A 150 -24.32 26.41 -3.23
CA ASP A 150 -24.79 27.63 -3.90
C ASP A 150 -23.79 28.79 -3.78
N HIS A 151 -23.14 28.94 -2.61
CA HIS A 151 -22.13 29.98 -2.40
C HIS A 151 -20.80 29.74 -3.14
N ILE A 152 -20.54 28.49 -3.59
CA ILE A 152 -19.31 28.12 -4.29
C ILE A 152 -19.46 28.19 -5.79
N LEU A 153 -20.67 27.96 -6.30
CA LEU A 153 -20.93 27.96 -7.76
C LEU A 153 -20.41 29.24 -8.43
N PRO A 154 -19.83 29.14 -9.61
CA PRO A 154 -19.78 27.98 -10.51
C PRO A 154 -18.53 27.07 -10.32
N LYS A 155 -17.76 27.24 -9.26
CA LYS A 155 -16.57 26.43 -9.02
C LYS A 155 -16.92 25.01 -8.68
N LYS A 156 -16.02 24.08 -9.05
CA LYS A 156 -16.17 22.67 -8.70
C LYS A 156 -15.99 22.46 -7.21
N SER A 157 -16.93 21.71 -6.59
CA SER A 157 -16.89 21.38 -5.17
C SER A 157 -16.74 19.88 -4.92
N LEU A 158 -16.36 19.52 -3.69
CA LEU A 158 -16.25 18.13 -3.22
C LEU A 158 -17.05 17.96 -1.93
N LEU A 159 -18.01 17.05 -1.95
CA LEU A 159 -18.85 16.68 -0.80
C LEU A 159 -18.59 15.22 -0.41
N VAL A 160 -18.41 14.96 0.88
CA VAL A 160 -18.44 13.62 1.45
C VAL A 160 -19.63 13.48 2.36
N ILE A 161 -20.41 12.40 2.19
CA ILE A 161 -21.52 12.01 3.09
C ILE A 161 -21.13 10.70 3.78
N ASP A 162 -20.87 10.76 5.08
CA ASP A 162 -20.48 9.58 5.88
C ASP A 162 -21.40 9.46 7.13
N SER A 163 -22.40 8.59 7.06
CA SER A 163 -22.80 7.65 6.02
C SER A 163 -24.21 7.98 5.48
N VAL A 164 -24.51 7.45 4.30
CA VAL A 164 -25.84 7.57 3.70
C VAL A 164 -26.92 7.02 4.63
N GLU A 165 -26.67 5.86 5.26
CA GLU A 165 -27.60 5.22 6.20
C GLU A 165 -27.91 6.11 7.41
N GLY A 166 -26.99 6.99 7.81
CA GLY A 166 -27.26 7.92 8.91
C GLY A 166 -28.39 8.91 8.59
N ILE A 167 -28.48 9.37 7.34
CA ILE A 167 -29.56 10.23 6.84
C ILE A 167 -30.84 9.40 6.65
N THR A 168 -30.75 8.31 5.89
CA THR A 168 -31.92 7.52 5.50
C THR A 168 -32.67 6.95 6.71
N HIS A 169 -31.97 6.43 7.71
CA HIS A 169 -32.58 5.95 8.95
C HIS A 169 -33.22 7.09 9.77
N LYS A 170 -32.57 8.24 9.83
CA LYS A 170 -33.07 9.38 10.61
C LYS A 170 -34.39 9.92 10.08
N TYR A 171 -34.54 9.94 8.74
CA TYR A 171 -35.70 10.53 8.07
C TYR A 171 -36.64 9.51 7.47
N GLY A 172 -36.39 8.20 7.60
CA GLY A 172 -37.23 7.14 7.05
C GLY A 172 -37.29 7.15 5.52
N LEU A 173 -36.14 7.50 4.87
CA LEU A 173 -36.05 7.57 3.41
C LEU A 173 -35.38 6.30 2.85
N GLU A 174 -35.71 5.97 1.61
CA GLU A 174 -34.96 4.97 0.85
C GLU A 174 -33.65 5.57 0.34
N ALA A 175 -32.58 4.78 0.42
CA ALA A 175 -31.24 5.24 0.00
C ALA A 175 -31.20 5.57 -1.50
N GLU A 176 -31.95 4.82 -2.31
CA GLU A 176 -32.10 5.05 -3.74
C GLU A 176 -32.67 6.45 -4.06
N GLU A 177 -33.69 6.86 -3.32
CA GLU A 177 -34.35 8.16 -3.51
C GLU A 177 -33.37 9.32 -3.16
N LEU A 178 -32.69 9.21 -2.04
CA LEU A 178 -31.71 10.20 -1.62
C LEU A 178 -30.55 10.31 -2.62
N ILE A 179 -29.95 9.18 -3.00
CA ILE A 179 -28.81 9.15 -3.92
C ILE A 179 -29.20 9.67 -5.30
N TYR A 180 -30.39 9.28 -5.80
CA TYR A 180 -30.89 9.78 -7.08
C TYR A 180 -31.05 11.31 -7.08
N THR A 181 -31.65 11.87 -6.02
CA THR A 181 -31.80 13.31 -5.85
C THR A 181 -30.48 14.04 -5.86
N ILE A 182 -29.54 13.61 -5.02
CA ILE A 182 -28.19 14.18 -4.90
C ILE A 182 -27.43 14.06 -6.24
N GLN A 183 -27.52 12.91 -6.92
CA GLN A 183 -26.88 12.70 -8.22
C GLN A 183 -27.37 13.73 -9.26
N LYS A 184 -28.67 13.96 -9.33
CA LYS A 184 -29.25 14.87 -10.31
C LYS A 184 -28.97 16.35 -9.98
N ASP A 185 -29.19 16.73 -8.73
CA ASP A 185 -29.14 18.13 -8.33
C ASP A 185 -27.69 18.62 -8.18
N LEU A 186 -26.81 17.83 -7.55
CA LEU A 186 -25.47 18.26 -7.22
C LEU A 186 -24.40 17.78 -8.23
N VAL A 187 -24.45 16.52 -8.66
CA VAL A 187 -23.43 15.98 -9.57
C VAL A 187 -23.64 16.47 -10.99
N GLU A 188 -24.86 16.23 -11.54
CA GLU A 188 -25.15 16.56 -12.94
C GLU A 188 -25.35 18.07 -13.16
N ASN A 189 -26.09 18.75 -12.26
CA ASN A 189 -26.50 20.14 -12.46
C ASN A 189 -25.56 21.17 -11.80
N SER A 190 -24.76 20.78 -10.79
CA SER A 190 -23.97 21.73 -9.99
C SER A 190 -22.46 21.46 -9.98
N ASN A 191 -21.97 20.61 -10.88
CA ASN A 191 -20.53 20.31 -11.03
C ASN A 191 -19.85 19.88 -9.72
N THR A 192 -20.56 19.20 -8.84
CA THR A 192 -20.07 18.76 -7.53
C THR A 192 -19.60 17.31 -7.58
N ASN A 193 -18.38 17.04 -7.10
CA ASN A 193 -17.97 15.68 -6.81
C ASN A 193 -18.59 15.20 -5.49
N ILE A 194 -19.12 13.99 -5.45
CA ILE A 194 -19.72 13.44 -4.24
C ILE A 194 -19.16 12.07 -3.91
N LEU A 195 -18.71 11.90 -2.66
CA LEU A 195 -18.36 10.62 -2.08
C LEU A 195 -19.49 10.17 -1.14
N LEU A 196 -20.05 9.02 -1.41
CA LEU A 196 -21.13 8.42 -0.65
C LEU A 196 -20.61 7.20 0.10
N VAL A 197 -20.48 7.29 1.41
CA VAL A 197 -20.03 6.18 2.26
C VAL A 197 -21.22 5.34 2.68
N LEU A 198 -21.18 4.03 2.37
CA LEU A 198 -22.15 3.03 2.81
C LEU A 198 -21.55 2.16 3.91
N GLU A 199 -22.41 1.75 4.84
CA GLU A 199 -22.02 0.78 5.87
C GLU A 199 -22.24 -0.68 5.45
N LYS A 200 -22.98 -0.89 4.38
CA LYS A 200 -23.25 -2.20 3.81
C LYS A 200 -22.13 -2.63 2.86
N LYS A 201 -21.85 -3.94 2.86
CA LYS A 201 -20.88 -4.55 1.94
C LYS A 201 -21.43 -4.65 0.52
N ASP A 202 -22.69 -4.99 0.38
CA ASP A 202 -23.37 -5.23 -0.88
C ASP A 202 -24.59 -4.29 -1.00
N ALA A 203 -24.61 -3.51 -2.08
CA ALA A 203 -25.71 -2.58 -2.38
C ALA A 203 -25.93 -2.46 -3.90
N PRO A 204 -26.26 -3.57 -4.59
CA PRO A 204 -26.35 -3.60 -6.05
C PRO A 204 -27.36 -2.58 -6.59
N ASN A 205 -28.44 -2.30 -5.84
CA ASN A 205 -29.46 -1.32 -6.22
C ASN A 205 -28.99 0.14 -6.18
N LEU A 206 -27.83 0.42 -5.58
CA LEU A 206 -27.26 1.78 -5.51
C LEU A 206 -26.14 1.99 -6.53
N GLU A 207 -25.46 0.91 -6.93
CA GLU A 207 -24.27 0.97 -7.78
C GLU A 207 -24.56 1.49 -9.19
N TYR A 208 -25.78 1.29 -9.71
CA TYR A 208 -26.13 1.80 -11.04
C TYR A 208 -26.43 3.30 -11.03
N LEU A 209 -26.81 3.87 -9.87
CA LEU A 209 -27.14 5.29 -9.72
C LEU A 209 -25.91 6.21 -9.76
N VAL A 210 -24.73 5.68 -9.48
CA VAL A 210 -23.49 6.45 -9.32
C VAL A 210 -22.52 6.25 -10.48
N ASP A 211 -21.53 7.15 -10.61
CA ASP A 211 -20.53 7.08 -11.67
C ASP A 211 -19.35 6.17 -11.34
N GLY A 212 -18.99 6.06 -10.07
CA GLY A 212 -17.92 5.21 -9.57
C GLY A 212 -18.34 4.36 -8.38
N VAL A 213 -17.72 3.19 -8.24
CA VAL A 213 -17.91 2.27 -7.10
C VAL A 213 -16.56 1.73 -6.68
N VAL A 214 -16.25 1.85 -5.39
CA VAL A 214 -15.09 1.23 -4.77
C VAL A 214 -15.52 0.43 -3.55
N SER A 215 -14.86 -0.70 -3.31
CA SER A 215 -15.08 -1.50 -2.12
C SER A 215 -13.80 -1.65 -1.30
N LEU A 216 -13.92 -1.47 0.02
CA LEU A 216 -12.86 -1.73 0.97
C LEU A 216 -13.13 -3.05 1.68
N SER A 217 -12.11 -3.88 1.75
CA SER A 217 -12.20 -5.17 2.43
C SER A 217 -10.97 -5.45 3.28
N MET A 218 -11.16 -6.33 4.26
CA MET A 218 -10.07 -6.90 5.06
C MET A 218 -10.25 -8.39 5.17
N TYR A 219 -9.14 -9.12 5.18
CA TYR A 219 -9.08 -10.56 5.30
C TYR A 219 -7.76 -10.98 5.93
N PHE A 220 -7.57 -12.27 6.16
CA PHE A 220 -6.35 -12.78 6.79
C PHE A 220 -5.64 -13.74 5.84
N VAL A 221 -4.32 -13.58 5.75
CA VAL A 221 -3.39 -14.50 5.08
C VAL A 221 -2.41 -15.00 6.14
N ASP A 222 -2.37 -16.30 6.36
CA ASP A 222 -1.54 -16.94 7.39
C ASP A 222 -1.69 -16.29 8.79
N GLY A 223 -2.92 -15.87 9.12
CA GLY A 223 -3.25 -15.21 10.38
C GLY A 223 -2.72 -13.76 10.49
N ARG A 224 -2.37 -13.12 9.37
CA ARG A 224 -1.99 -11.71 9.29
C ARG A 224 -3.05 -10.92 8.57
N LEU A 225 -3.37 -9.75 9.10
CA LEU A 225 -4.36 -8.86 8.50
C LEU A 225 -3.86 -8.34 7.15
N VAL A 226 -4.73 -8.38 6.16
CA VAL A 226 -4.58 -7.76 4.85
C VAL A 226 -5.76 -6.84 4.61
N ARG A 227 -5.50 -5.64 4.11
CA ARG A 227 -6.53 -4.67 3.72
C ARG A 227 -6.36 -4.30 2.26
N GLN A 228 -7.47 -4.16 1.56
CA GLN A 228 -7.45 -3.76 0.14
C GLN A 228 -8.59 -2.82 -0.21
N ILE A 229 -8.36 -2.01 -1.22
CA ILE A 229 -9.38 -1.27 -1.96
C ILE A 229 -9.51 -1.86 -3.36
N LYS A 230 -10.73 -2.13 -3.79
CA LYS A 230 -11.06 -2.60 -5.13
C LYS A 230 -11.81 -1.51 -5.89
N LEU A 231 -11.33 -1.18 -7.07
CA LEU A 231 -11.96 -0.27 -8.02
C LEU A 231 -12.91 -1.10 -8.89
N GLU A 232 -14.21 -1.06 -8.60
CA GLU A 232 -15.20 -1.90 -9.29
C GLU A 232 -15.77 -1.22 -10.55
N LYS A 233 -15.93 0.11 -10.48
CA LYS A 233 -16.49 0.91 -11.55
C LYS A 233 -15.97 2.34 -11.46
N LEU A 234 -15.47 2.88 -12.57
CA LEU A 234 -15.15 4.31 -12.73
C LEU A 234 -15.57 4.69 -14.15
N ARG A 235 -16.72 5.36 -14.28
CA ARG A 235 -17.28 5.70 -15.60
C ARG A 235 -16.33 6.65 -16.35
N ALA A 236 -16.03 6.32 -17.61
CA ALA A 236 -15.10 7.07 -18.47
C ALA A 236 -13.64 7.15 -17.96
N THR A 237 -13.24 6.33 -16.98
CA THR A 237 -11.86 6.23 -16.50
C THR A 237 -11.38 4.78 -16.65
N ARG A 238 -10.20 4.61 -17.25
CA ARG A 238 -9.60 3.29 -17.41
C ARG A 238 -9.02 2.81 -16.09
N ILE A 239 -9.43 1.62 -15.64
CA ILE A 239 -8.86 0.97 -14.45
C ILE A 239 -7.72 0.08 -14.92
N LEU A 240 -6.48 0.46 -14.60
CA LEU A 240 -5.28 -0.31 -14.91
C LEU A 240 -4.96 -1.32 -13.81
N GLN A 241 -5.19 -0.91 -12.56
CA GLN A 241 -4.99 -1.73 -11.37
C GLN A 241 -6.30 -1.80 -10.59
N PRO A 242 -7.06 -2.92 -10.68
CA PRO A 242 -8.36 -3.01 -10.02
C PRO A 242 -8.28 -3.16 -8.50
N ASN A 243 -7.20 -3.75 -7.97
CA ASN A 243 -7.03 -4.00 -6.55
C ASN A 243 -5.72 -3.39 -6.05
N TYR A 244 -5.80 -2.62 -4.98
CA TYR A 244 -4.62 -2.08 -4.29
C TYR A 244 -4.58 -2.58 -2.85
N LEU A 245 -3.41 -2.96 -2.40
CA LEU A 245 -3.12 -3.15 -0.99
C LEU A 245 -3.12 -1.80 -0.29
N ILE A 246 -3.70 -1.73 0.90
CA ILE A 246 -3.76 -0.49 1.68
C ILE A 246 -3.29 -0.69 3.11
N THR A 247 -2.88 0.38 3.75
CA THR A 247 -2.64 0.44 5.18
C THR A 247 -3.35 1.62 5.82
N LEU A 248 -3.69 1.49 7.11
CA LEU A 248 -4.23 2.57 7.95
C LEU A 248 -3.22 3.03 9.00
N ASP A 249 -1.95 2.74 8.80
CA ASP A 249 -0.86 3.08 9.72
C ASP A 249 -0.82 4.59 10.02
N GLY A 250 -0.69 4.92 11.31
CA GLY A 250 -0.73 6.31 11.79
C GLY A 250 -2.10 7.00 11.62
N GLY A 251 -3.20 6.24 11.49
CA GLY A 251 -4.55 6.78 11.28
C GLY A 251 -4.74 7.46 9.92
N ARG A 252 -3.90 7.14 8.95
CA ARG A 252 -3.94 7.66 7.59
C ARG A 252 -4.21 6.54 6.58
N PHE A 253 -5.05 6.82 5.61
CA PHE A 253 -5.22 5.92 4.48
C PHE A 253 -4.03 6.08 3.53
N ARG A 254 -3.40 4.94 3.18
CA ARG A 254 -2.36 4.90 2.15
C ARG A 254 -2.58 3.70 1.26
N CYS A 255 -2.69 3.96 -0.02
CA CYS A 255 -2.63 2.98 -1.08
C CYS A 255 -1.18 2.61 -1.34
N ILE A 256 -0.89 1.31 -1.46
CA ILE A 256 0.42 0.79 -1.80
C ILE A 256 0.41 0.47 -3.29
N ARG A 257 1.31 1.09 -4.03
CA ARG A 257 1.44 0.85 -5.47
C ARG A 257 2.01 -0.53 -5.73
N PRO A 258 1.69 -1.15 -6.88
CA PRO A 258 2.42 -2.31 -7.35
C PRO A 258 3.92 -2.07 -7.31
N PHE A 259 4.67 -3.14 -7.03
CA PHE A 259 6.12 -3.06 -7.01
C PHE A 259 6.65 -2.71 -8.41
N ASP A 260 7.55 -1.75 -8.45
CA ASP A 260 8.23 -1.31 -9.65
C ASP A 260 9.70 -1.09 -9.30
N ASP A 261 10.61 -1.68 -10.06
CA ASP A 261 12.05 -1.49 -9.89
C ASP A 261 12.47 -0.03 -10.07
N GLY A 262 11.61 0.77 -10.73
CA GLY A 262 11.81 2.20 -10.93
C GLY A 262 12.96 2.53 -11.86
N GLU A 263 13.07 3.79 -12.23
CA GLU A 263 14.19 4.32 -13.01
C GLU A 263 15.29 4.96 -12.13
N LYS A 264 14.99 5.13 -10.83
CA LYS A 264 15.90 5.80 -9.89
C LYS A 264 16.80 4.83 -9.16
N PHE A 265 18.09 5.05 -9.30
CA PHE A 265 19.13 4.28 -8.64
C PHE A 265 20.05 5.20 -7.84
N SER A 266 20.47 4.75 -6.66
CA SER A 266 21.43 5.46 -5.84
C SER A 266 22.59 4.55 -5.44
N LYS A 267 23.79 5.10 -5.33
CA LYS A 267 24.92 4.35 -4.77
C LYS A 267 24.60 3.90 -3.35
N TRP A 268 25.05 2.70 -3.02
CA TRP A 268 24.84 2.13 -1.69
C TRP A 268 25.66 2.86 -0.62
N SER A 269 25.02 3.10 0.51
CA SER A 269 25.68 3.59 1.73
C SER A 269 25.46 2.56 2.84
N PRO A 270 26.51 1.99 3.43
CA PRO A 270 26.36 0.91 4.39
C PRO A 270 25.66 1.38 5.67
N VAL A 271 24.86 0.48 6.23
CA VAL A 271 24.22 0.64 7.53
C VAL A 271 25.06 -0.06 8.58
N GLY A 272 25.29 0.59 9.72
CA GLY A 272 26.07 0.05 10.82
C GLY A 272 25.31 -1.04 11.59
N ASP A 273 26.08 -1.94 12.21
CA ASP A 273 25.56 -3.03 13.02
C ASP A 273 25.08 -2.58 14.40
N LYS A 274 24.19 -3.38 14.99
CA LYS A 274 23.93 -3.37 16.43
C LYS A 274 24.74 -4.45 17.13
N ASP A 275 24.98 -4.28 18.42
CA ASP A 275 25.69 -5.31 19.21
C ASP A 275 24.94 -6.66 19.14
N GLY A 276 25.68 -7.72 18.84
CA GLY A 276 25.15 -9.07 18.67
C GLY A 276 24.48 -9.36 17.32
N PHE A 277 24.37 -8.36 16.41
CA PHE A 277 23.68 -8.48 15.12
C PHE A 277 24.53 -7.93 13.98
N TYR A 278 24.22 -8.38 12.77
CA TYR A 278 24.63 -7.74 11.52
C TYR A 278 23.41 -7.07 10.89
N SER A 279 23.56 -5.82 10.47
CA SER A 279 22.47 -5.11 9.81
C SER A 279 22.14 -5.73 8.45
N THR A 280 20.87 -5.87 8.15
CA THR A 280 20.37 -6.29 6.84
C THR A 280 20.56 -5.22 5.75
N GLY A 281 20.94 -4.00 6.14
CA GLY A 281 20.94 -2.85 5.25
C GLY A 281 19.54 -2.23 5.05
N ILE A 282 18.50 -2.84 5.60
CA ILE A 282 17.12 -2.35 5.60
C ILE A 282 16.72 -2.02 7.04
N PRO A 283 16.74 -0.73 7.44
CA PRO A 283 16.50 -0.36 8.84
C PRO A 283 15.15 -0.85 9.39
N ASP A 284 14.13 -0.89 8.54
CA ASP A 284 12.79 -1.39 8.93
C ASP A 284 12.86 -2.90 9.22
N LEU A 285 13.58 -3.69 8.41
CA LEU A 285 13.77 -5.12 8.64
C LEU A 285 14.62 -5.39 9.89
N ASP A 286 15.68 -4.59 10.10
CA ASP A 286 16.47 -4.67 11.33
C ASP A 286 15.63 -4.43 12.58
N ALA A 287 14.72 -3.44 12.53
CA ALA A 287 13.77 -3.18 13.62
C ALA A 287 12.82 -4.36 13.86
N ILE A 288 12.26 -4.93 12.79
CA ILE A 288 11.35 -6.08 12.83
C ILE A 288 12.05 -7.31 13.44
N LEU A 289 13.35 -7.52 13.14
CA LEU A 289 14.16 -8.63 13.64
C LEU A 289 14.80 -8.33 15.01
N GLY A 290 14.55 -7.17 15.60
CA GLY A 290 15.10 -6.81 16.90
C GLY A 290 16.56 -6.34 16.88
N GLY A 291 17.15 -6.13 15.69
CA GLY A 291 18.51 -5.63 15.55
C GLY A 291 19.21 -6.00 14.24
N GLY A 292 18.58 -6.84 13.43
CA GLY A 292 19.12 -7.40 12.19
C GLY A 292 19.32 -8.91 12.28
N LEU A 293 20.29 -9.45 11.52
CA LEU A 293 20.64 -10.87 11.51
C LEU A 293 21.55 -11.18 12.70
N LYS A 294 21.12 -12.09 13.57
CA LYS A 294 21.91 -12.48 14.75
C LYS A 294 23.23 -13.11 14.32
N LYS A 295 24.33 -12.75 14.96
CA LYS A 295 25.65 -13.35 14.71
C LYS A 295 25.63 -14.85 14.98
N GLY A 296 26.01 -15.67 13.99
CA GLY A 296 25.95 -17.12 14.05
C GLY A 296 24.56 -17.68 13.78
N SER A 297 23.65 -16.93 13.13
CA SER A 297 22.33 -17.41 12.80
C SER A 297 22.20 -17.97 11.39
N TYR A 298 21.29 -18.90 11.24
CA TYR A 298 20.84 -19.42 9.96
C TYR A 298 19.44 -18.87 9.68
N ASN A 299 19.28 -18.16 8.58
CA ASN A 299 18.08 -17.43 8.23
C ASN A 299 17.50 -17.95 6.92
N VAL A 300 16.19 -18.07 6.84
CA VAL A 300 15.48 -18.59 5.68
C VAL A 300 14.56 -17.52 5.11
N ILE A 301 14.58 -17.39 3.79
CA ILE A 301 13.66 -16.59 3.01
C ILE A 301 12.86 -17.56 2.11
N GLU A 302 11.62 -17.80 2.48
CA GLU A 302 10.67 -18.59 1.70
C GLU A 302 9.95 -17.68 0.70
N ILE A 303 9.89 -18.10 -0.57
CA ILE A 303 9.33 -17.34 -1.70
C ILE A 303 8.10 -18.06 -2.21
N ASP A 304 7.00 -17.34 -2.40
CA ASP A 304 5.77 -17.87 -2.97
C ASP A 304 5.81 -17.94 -4.51
N GLU A 305 4.90 -18.69 -5.12
CA GLU A 305 4.88 -18.98 -6.56
C GLU A 305 4.81 -17.73 -7.46
N ASN A 306 4.11 -16.69 -6.98
CA ASN A 306 3.86 -15.48 -7.76
C ASN A 306 4.91 -14.37 -7.54
N VAL A 307 5.93 -14.62 -6.72
CA VAL A 307 6.99 -13.64 -6.44
C VAL A 307 8.07 -13.74 -7.50
N THR A 308 8.35 -12.63 -8.16
CA THR A 308 9.40 -12.55 -9.20
C THR A 308 10.80 -12.45 -8.60
N ASN A 309 11.82 -12.71 -9.44
CA ASN A 309 13.22 -12.56 -9.03
C ASN A 309 13.53 -11.12 -8.55
N SER A 310 13.02 -10.11 -9.23
CA SER A 310 13.19 -8.71 -8.89
C SER A 310 12.64 -8.38 -7.49
N GLU A 311 11.47 -8.93 -7.15
CA GLU A 311 10.79 -8.68 -5.89
C GLU A 311 11.50 -9.30 -4.69
N TYR A 312 11.95 -10.56 -4.76
CA TYR A 312 12.69 -11.12 -3.63
C TYR A 312 14.11 -10.56 -3.51
N LEU A 313 14.75 -10.23 -4.64
CA LEU A 313 16.04 -9.55 -4.64
C LEU A 313 15.95 -8.15 -4.01
N ALA A 314 14.79 -7.52 -3.97
CA ALA A 314 14.59 -6.28 -3.20
C ALA A 314 14.96 -6.44 -1.71
N ILE A 315 14.82 -7.64 -1.15
CA ILE A 315 15.25 -7.95 0.23
C ILE A 315 16.68 -8.47 0.28
N VAL A 316 17.06 -9.39 -0.61
CA VAL A 316 18.39 -10.03 -0.60
C VAL A 316 19.49 -9.04 -0.98
N ARG A 317 19.27 -8.23 -2.00
CA ARG A 317 20.26 -7.27 -2.52
C ARG A 317 20.82 -6.31 -1.45
N PRO A 318 20.00 -5.58 -0.66
CA PRO A 318 20.51 -4.73 0.41
C PRO A 318 21.35 -5.48 1.45
N ILE A 319 20.97 -6.73 1.77
CA ILE A 319 21.72 -7.56 2.73
C ILE A 319 23.13 -7.84 2.19
N LEU A 320 23.23 -8.30 0.95
CA LEU A 320 24.54 -8.58 0.32
C LEU A 320 25.38 -7.30 0.17
N LEU A 321 24.77 -6.20 -0.32
CA LEU A 321 25.43 -4.90 -0.45
C LEU A 321 25.96 -4.40 0.89
N ASN A 322 25.19 -4.57 1.97
CA ASN A 322 25.59 -4.12 3.29
C ASN A 322 26.78 -4.92 3.83
N PHE A 323 26.82 -6.22 3.61
CA PHE A 323 27.95 -7.06 3.98
C PHE A 323 29.21 -6.67 3.20
N ILE A 324 29.13 -6.61 1.88
CA ILE A 324 30.26 -6.26 1.00
C ILE A 324 30.83 -4.89 1.36
N SER A 325 29.96 -3.88 1.54
CA SER A 325 30.40 -2.51 1.85
C SER A 325 30.96 -2.33 3.26
N ASN A 326 30.65 -3.25 4.18
CA ASN A 326 31.27 -3.35 5.49
C ASN A 326 32.53 -4.25 5.50
N ASN A 327 33.12 -4.52 4.34
CA ASN A 327 34.35 -5.34 4.15
C ASN A 327 34.18 -6.78 4.67
N ARG A 328 33.06 -7.43 4.32
CA ARG A 328 32.71 -8.80 4.71
C ARG A 328 32.50 -9.67 3.51
N GLY A 329 32.85 -10.95 3.62
CA GLY A 329 32.75 -11.91 2.53
C GLY A 329 31.29 -12.37 2.26
N VAL A 330 31.03 -12.70 1.00
CA VAL A 330 29.84 -13.38 0.54
C VAL A 330 30.24 -14.62 -0.26
N MET A 331 29.82 -15.78 0.20
CA MET A 331 29.88 -17.03 -0.55
C MET A 331 28.46 -17.35 -1.04
N ALA A 332 28.26 -17.46 -2.34
CA ALA A 332 26.93 -17.62 -2.91
C ALA A 332 26.83 -18.90 -3.74
N VAL A 333 25.77 -19.70 -3.50
CA VAL A 333 25.23 -20.71 -4.42
C VAL A 333 23.91 -20.17 -4.92
N LEU A 334 23.84 -19.88 -6.21
CA LEU A 334 22.65 -19.24 -6.79
C LEU A 334 21.54 -20.25 -6.99
N SER A 335 20.29 -19.78 -6.95
CA SER A 335 19.10 -20.54 -7.30
C SER A 335 19.09 -20.90 -8.78
N GLY A 336 18.42 -21.99 -9.13
CA GLY A 336 18.23 -22.39 -10.53
C GLY A 336 17.61 -21.25 -11.37
N GLY A 337 18.22 -21.03 -12.53
CA GLY A 337 17.85 -19.93 -13.43
C GLY A 337 18.59 -18.62 -13.20
N ASP A 338 19.33 -18.45 -12.10
CA ASP A 338 20.20 -17.32 -11.89
C ASP A 338 21.62 -17.59 -12.43
N HIS A 339 22.30 -16.56 -12.89
CA HIS A 339 23.65 -16.65 -13.45
C HIS A 339 24.63 -15.73 -12.69
N PRO A 340 25.90 -16.17 -12.48
CA PRO A 340 26.90 -15.35 -11.74
C PRO A 340 27.06 -13.93 -12.27
N GLU A 341 27.04 -13.74 -13.59
CA GLU A 341 27.12 -12.41 -14.19
C GLU A 341 25.91 -11.53 -13.87
N ASN A 342 24.72 -12.12 -13.77
CA ASN A 342 23.51 -11.36 -13.42
C ASN A 342 23.62 -10.80 -12.01
N LEU A 343 24.07 -11.60 -11.04
CA LEU A 343 24.29 -11.12 -9.67
C LEU A 343 25.37 -10.05 -9.63
N LYS A 344 26.50 -10.24 -10.35
CA LYS A 344 27.56 -9.24 -10.47
C LYS A 344 27.00 -7.93 -11.03
N ASN A 345 26.34 -8.00 -12.17
CA ASN A 345 25.79 -6.82 -12.85
C ASN A 345 24.76 -6.09 -11.97
N ASP A 346 23.93 -6.85 -11.25
CA ASP A 346 22.94 -6.27 -10.34
C ASP A 346 23.62 -5.53 -9.16
N LEU A 347 24.58 -6.15 -8.47
CA LEU A 347 25.25 -5.53 -7.32
C LEU A 347 26.20 -4.39 -7.73
N CYS A 348 26.91 -4.51 -8.84
CA CYS A 348 27.85 -3.49 -9.33
C CYS A 348 27.15 -2.21 -9.85
N ARG A 349 25.85 -2.20 -9.99
CA ARG A 349 25.08 -0.95 -10.20
C ARG A 349 25.19 -0.01 -8.98
N PHE A 350 25.42 -0.56 -7.79
CA PHE A 350 25.32 0.14 -6.51
C PHE A 350 26.66 0.27 -5.79
N ILE A 351 27.63 -0.62 -6.06
CA ILE A 351 28.98 -0.62 -5.49
C ILE A 351 30.03 -0.72 -6.60
N ASP A 352 31.28 -0.49 -6.26
CA ASP A 352 32.38 -0.63 -7.21
C ASP A 352 32.71 -2.10 -7.48
N GLU A 353 33.03 -2.44 -8.72
CA GLU A 353 33.35 -3.81 -9.14
C GLU A 353 34.58 -4.37 -8.39
N SER A 354 35.56 -3.54 -8.06
CA SER A 354 36.75 -3.93 -7.27
C SER A 354 36.35 -4.45 -5.87
N LEU A 355 35.34 -3.84 -5.26
CA LEU A 355 34.80 -4.25 -3.97
C LEU A 355 34.07 -5.59 -4.08
N PHE A 356 33.28 -5.76 -5.16
CA PHE A 356 32.60 -7.02 -5.46
C PHE A 356 33.63 -8.16 -5.64
N ARG A 357 34.59 -7.99 -6.53
CA ARG A 357 35.63 -9.03 -6.80
C ARG A 357 36.42 -9.41 -5.54
N LYS A 358 36.67 -8.46 -4.65
CA LYS A 358 37.39 -8.71 -3.41
C LYS A 358 36.62 -9.58 -2.43
N TRP A 359 35.30 -9.35 -2.28
CA TRP A 359 34.49 -9.91 -1.19
C TRP A 359 33.49 -10.98 -1.61
N VAL A 360 33.24 -11.19 -2.90
CA VAL A 360 32.23 -12.14 -3.38
C VAL A 360 32.87 -13.33 -4.05
N ARG A 361 32.37 -14.53 -3.73
CA ARG A 361 32.64 -15.76 -4.48
C ARG A 361 31.32 -16.44 -4.78
N ILE A 362 31.15 -16.88 -6.03
CA ILE A 362 29.94 -17.56 -6.50
C ILE A 362 30.32 -18.96 -6.94
N VAL A 363 29.68 -19.94 -6.34
CA VAL A 363 29.86 -21.35 -6.67
C VAL A 363 29.00 -21.67 -7.90
N ASP A 364 29.65 -22.13 -8.95
CA ASP A 364 29.00 -22.60 -10.17
C ASP A 364 29.25 -24.10 -10.35
N TYR A 365 28.21 -24.88 -10.17
CA TYR A 365 28.24 -26.34 -10.35
C TYR A 365 28.11 -26.80 -11.80
N PHE A 366 27.80 -25.89 -12.74
CA PHE A 366 27.56 -26.22 -14.13
C PHE A 366 28.79 -26.02 -15.01
N SER A 367 29.69 -25.12 -14.63
CA SER A 367 30.92 -24.82 -15.36
C SER A 367 32.10 -25.61 -14.81
N SER A 368 32.94 -26.16 -15.71
CA SER A 368 34.21 -26.84 -15.35
C SER A 368 35.37 -25.87 -15.15
N GLU A 369 35.32 -24.71 -15.83
CA GLU A 369 36.34 -23.67 -15.80
C GLU A 369 35.68 -22.28 -15.84
N SER A 370 36.35 -21.29 -15.29
CA SER A 370 35.96 -19.88 -15.38
C SER A 370 37.19 -19.00 -15.47
N SER A 371 37.15 -17.98 -16.33
CA SER A 371 38.16 -16.93 -16.40
C SER A 371 37.98 -15.85 -15.32
N GLU A 372 36.86 -15.85 -14.66
CA GLU A 372 36.46 -14.86 -13.66
C GLU A 372 36.88 -15.34 -12.25
N ASP A 373 37.63 -14.51 -11.53
CA ASP A 373 38.20 -14.82 -10.22
C ASP A 373 37.17 -14.94 -9.08
N TYR A 374 35.97 -14.41 -9.30
CA TYR A 374 34.82 -14.52 -8.36
C TYR A 374 33.95 -15.76 -8.60
N ILE A 375 34.18 -16.54 -9.66
CA ILE A 375 33.42 -17.75 -9.98
C ILE A 375 34.24 -19.01 -9.62
N LEU A 376 33.68 -19.85 -8.77
CA LEU A 376 34.22 -21.17 -8.41
C LEU A 376 33.56 -22.25 -9.25
N ALA A 377 34.14 -22.58 -10.39
CA ALA A 377 33.68 -23.62 -11.28
C ALA A 377 33.89 -25.01 -10.65
N MET A 378 32.82 -25.73 -10.33
CA MET A 378 32.85 -26.99 -9.57
C MET A 378 32.55 -28.22 -10.40
N SER A 379 32.06 -28.08 -11.65
CA SER A 379 31.69 -29.20 -12.49
C SER A 379 32.89 -30.11 -12.81
N GLY A 380 32.70 -31.43 -12.70
CA GLY A 380 33.70 -32.42 -12.98
C GLY A 380 34.84 -32.57 -11.96
N LYS A 381 34.79 -31.82 -10.85
CA LYS A 381 35.82 -31.90 -9.78
C LYS A 381 35.48 -32.95 -8.73
N SER A 382 36.50 -33.56 -8.15
CA SER A 382 36.34 -34.49 -7.03
C SER A 382 35.91 -33.77 -5.74
N ALA A 383 35.34 -34.50 -4.80
CA ALA A 383 34.93 -33.96 -3.51
C ALA A 383 36.07 -33.27 -2.73
N ASP A 384 37.27 -33.83 -2.82
CA ASP A 384 38.47 -33.25 -2.14
C ASP A 384 38.95 -31.95 -2.81
N GLU A 385 38.83 -31.86 -4.14
CA GLU A 385 39.13 -30.62 -4.87
C GLU A 385 38.12 -29.53 -4.55
N ILE A 386 36.84 -29.86 -4.56
CA ILE A 386 35.76 -28.94 -4.18
C ILE A 386 35.99 -28.40 -2.75
N ARG A 387 36.28 -29.29 -1.81
CA ARG A 387 36.54 -28.91 -0.40
C ARG A 387 37.74 -27.98 -0.27
N ARG A 388 38.83 -28.25 -0.98
CA ARG A 388 40.03 -27.43 -0.98
C ARG A 388 39.74 -26.04 -1.55
N MET A 389 39.13 -25.97 -2.73
CA MET A 389 38.76 -24.71 -3.36
C MET A 389 37.83 -23.87 -2.48
N TRP A 390 36.85 -24.53 -1.83
CA TRP A 390 35.95 -23.87 -0.89
C TRP A 390 36.69 -23.22 0.27
N LEU A 391 37.59 -23.98 0.95
CA LEU A 391 38.35 -23.49 2.08
C LEU A 391 39.33 -22.36 1.70
N GLU A 392 40.02 -22.46 0.58
CA GLU A 392 40.93 -21.42 0.06
C GLU A 392 40.16 -20.11 -0.21
N ASN A 393 38.99 -20.19 -0.82
CA ASN A 393 38.19 -19.01 -1.13
C ASN A 393 37.51 -18.41 0.10
N ILE A 394 37.02 -19.21 1.03
CA ILE A 394 36.54 -18.69 2.32
C ILE A 394 37.67 -17.92 3.04
N ASN A 395 38.88 -18.46 3.10
CA ASN A 395 39.99 -17.78 3.74
C ASN A 395 40.36 -16.47 3.02
N ALA A 396 40.31 -16.45 1.71
CA ALA A 396 40.52 -15.25 0.91
C ALA A 396 39.48 -14.14 1.20
N ILE A 397 38.19 -14.46 1.19
CA ILE A 397 37.13 -13.47 1.44
C ILE A 397 36.97 -13.10 2.92
N ARG A 398 37.60 -13.81 3.86
CA ARG A 398 37.74 -13.38 5.26
C ARG A 398 38.78 -12.27 5.44
N GLY A 399 39.49 -11.88 4.39
CA GLY A 399 40.48 -10.80 4.44
C GLY A 399 41.71 -11.11 5.28
N GLY A 400 42.12 -12.37 5.33
CA GLY A 400 43.30 -12.82 6.11
C GLY A 400 43.07 -12.89 7.63
N GLY A 401 41.81 -12.80 8.10
CA GLY A 401 41.42 -12.86 9.49
C GLY A 401 40.15 -13.69 9.73
N ALA A 402 39.54 -13.54 10.90
CA ALA A 402 38.28 -14.21 11.28
C ALA A 402 37.04 -13.37 10.93
N GLY A 403 37.08 -12.59 9.85
CA GLY A 403 35.96 -11.77 9.43
C GLY A 403 34.71 -12.61 9.11
N PRO A 404 33.49 -12.14 9.43
CA PRO A 404 32.28 -12.87 9.15
C PRO A 404 31.97 -12.92 7.65
N ILE A 405 31.32 -13.99 7.23
CA ILE A 405 30.81 -14.14 5.87
C ILE A 405 29.30 -14.36 5.87
N ILE A 406 28.65 -14.06 4.74
CA ILE A 406 27.34 -14.61 4.39
C ILE A 406 27.56 -15.88 3.57
N ASP A 407 26.92 -16.97 3.99
CA ASP A 407 26.67 -18.16 3.20
C ASP A 407 25.26 -18.04 2.60
N TYR A 408 25.20 -17.63 1.34
CA TYR A 408 23.93 -17.42 0.60
C TYR A 408 23.67 -18.63 -0.29
N THR A 409 22.57 -19.36 -0.05
CA THR A 409 22.33 -20.63 -0.71
C THR A 409 20.92 -20.71 -1.29
N GLY A 410 20.82 -20.87 -2.62
CA GLY A 410 19.63 -21.33 -3.33
C GLY A 410 19.55 -22.86 -3.28
N PHE A 411 18.62 -23.39 -2.50
CA PHE A 411 18.55 -24.83 -2.23
C PHE A 411 18.02 -25.67 -3.38
N ASP A 412 17.26 -25.09 -4.28
CA ASP A 412 16.79 -25.74 -5.52
C ASP A 412 17.97 -26.24 -6.38
N THR A 413 19.02 -25.48 -6.48
CA THR A 413 20.27 -25.91 -7.17
C THR A 413 20.96 -27.07 -6.44
N LEU A 414 21.08 -27.00 -5.11
CA LEU A 414 21.73 -28.07 -4.36
C LEU A 414 20.91 -29.36 -4.35
N GLU A 415 19.61 -29.30 -4.14
CA GLU A 415 18.72 -30.47 -4.19
C GLU A 415 18.77 -31.16 -5.55
N TYR A 416 18.68 -30.37 -6.64
CA TYR A 416 18.75 -30.91 -8.00
C TYR A 416 20.06 -31.64 -8.31
N LEU A 417 21.20 -31.05 -7.92
CA LEU A 417 22.53 -31.54 -8.28
C LEU A 417 23.05 -32.66 -7.38
N ARG A 418 22.71 -32.61 -6.08
CA ARG A 418 23.29 -33.50 -5.06
C ARG A 418 22.30 -34.49 -4.46
N GLY A 419 21.01 -34.30 -4.75
CA GLY A 419 19.91 -35.07 -4.17
C GLY A 419 19.61 -34.73 -2.70
N ASP A 420 18.41 -35.05 -2.28
CA ASP A 420 17.82 -34.65 -1.00
C ASP A 420 18.70 -34.98 0.22
N THR A 421 19.17 -36.23 0.29
CA THR A 421 19.93 -36.74 1.46
C THR A 421 21.27 -36.03 1.64
N ILE A 422 21.99 -35.74 0.54
CA ILE A 422 23.30 -35.08 0.59
C ILE A 422 23.09 -33.61 0.91
N ALA A 423 22.14 -32.94 0.26
CA ALA A 423 21.84 -31.55 0.51
C ALA A 423 21.46 -31.28 1.97
N ILE A 424 20.69 -32.17 2.60
CA ILE A 424 20.36 -32.07 4.03
C ILE A 424 21.61 -32.22 4.90
N LYS A 425 22.50 -33.21 4.62
CA LYS A 425 23.75 -33.40 5.39
C LYS A 425 24.68 -32.20 5.28
N ASP A 426 24.82 -31.64 4.09
CA ASP A 426 25.62 -30.44 3.84
C ASP A 426 25.07 -29.26 4.63
N LEU A 427 23.75 -29.09 4.63
CA LEU A 427 23.06 -28.05 5.40
C LEU A 427 23.33 -28.17 6.91
N PHE A 428 23.20 -29.39 7.49
CA PHE A 428 23.53 -29.59 8.92
C PHE A 428 24.95 -29.17 9.24
N SER A 429 25.91 -29.52 8.36
CA SER A 429 27.31 -29.19 8.54
C SER A 429 27.54 -27.67 8.40
N ALA A 430 26.89 -27.03 7.44
CA ALA A 430 27.00 -25.59 7.21
C ALA A 430 26.40 -24.80 8.40
N VAL A 431 25.22 -25.18 8.89
CA VAL A 431 24.59 -24.52 10.06
C VAL A 431 25.45 -24.66 11.32
N ALA A 432 26.07 -25.82 11.55
CA ALA A 432 26.99 -26.00 12.68
C ALA A 432 28.20 -25.07 12.55
N GLN A 433 28.80 -24.97 11.36
CA GLN A 433 29.95 -24.10 11.09
C GLN A 433 29.60 -22.62 11.25
N ILE A 434 28.44 -22.18 10.73
CA ILE A 434 27.93 -20.80 10.86
C ILE A 434 27.81 -20.39 12.33
N LYS A 435 27.35 -21.30 13.19
CA LYS A 435 27.19 -21.04 14.64
C LYS A 435 28.57 -20.89 15.32
N ILE A 436 29.56 -21.72 14.94
CA ILE A 436 30.90 -21.69 15.51
C ILE A 436 31.64 -20.42 15.08
N SER A 437 31.62 -20.10 13.80
CA SER A 437 32.39 -18.96 13.23
C SER A 437 31.67 -17.61 13.37
N LYS A 438 30.43 -17.59 13.90
CA LYS A 438 29.59 -16.41 14.00
C LYS A 438 29.33 -15.75 12.63
N ASP A 439 29.30 -16.55 11.58
CA ASP A 439 28.89 -16.18 10.25
C ASP A 439 27.36 -16.02 10.17
N VAL A 440 26.82 -15.74 8.99
CA VAL A 440 25.38 -15.70 8.73
C VAL A 440 25.04 -16.60 7.55
N GLY A 441 24.10 -17.52 7.75
CA GLY A 441 23.51 -18.29 6.66
C GLY A 441 22.24 -17.63 6.18
N ILE A 442 22.04 -17.60 4.86
CA ILE A 442 20.80 -17.19 4.21
C ILE A 442 20.40 -18.25 3.19
N GLY A 443 19.37 -19.04 3.52
CA GLY A 443 18.79 -20.02 2.63
C GLY A 443 17.57 -19.47 1.91
N VAL A 444 17.52 -19.59 0.60
CA VAL A 444 16.34 -19.26 -0.21
C VAL A 444 15.59 -20.54 -0.56
N ILE A 445 14.31 -20.56 -0.22
CA ILE A 445 13.39 -21.66 -0.51
C ILE A 445 12.41 -21.20 -1.58
N LYS A 446 12.47 -21.83 -2.76
CA LYS A 446 11.49 -21.67 -3.84
C LYS A 446 10.40 -22.75 -3.76
N PRO A 447 9.23 -22.54 -4.37
CA PRO A 447 8.16 -23.54 -4.42
C PRO A 447 8.62 -24.87 -5.02
N GLY A 448 8.11 -25.99 -4.48
CA GLY A 448 8.42 -27.34 -4.97
C GLY A 448 9.67 -28.00 -4.41
N LEU A 449 10.41 -27.32 -3.53
CA LEU A 449 11.59 -27.89 -2.87
C LEU A 449 11.16 -28.97 -1.86
N LYS A 450 11.67 -30.20 -2.00
CA LYS A 450 11.29 -31.34 -1.16
C LYS A 450 11.84 -31.26 0.26
N ILE A 451 13.08 -30.72 0.38
CA ILE A 451 13.75 -30.55 1.68
C ILE A 451 13.39 -29.25 2.40
N ALA A 452 12.37 -28.53 1.92
CA ALA A 452 11.97 -27.23 2.48
C ALA A 452 11.68 -27.30 3.98
N GLN A 453 11.00 -28.37 4.45
CA GLN A 453 10.62 -28.51 5.85
C GLN A 453 11.85 -28.68 6.77
N GLU A 454 12.85 -29.42 6.34
CA GLU A 454 14.10 -29.63 7.07
C GLU A 454 14.87 -28.31 7.18
N ILE A 455 14.93 -27.53 6.10
CA ILE A 455 15.59 -26.23 6.08
C ILE A 455 14.90 -25.27 7.05
N MET A 456 13.56 -25.18 6.99
CA MET A 456 12.75 -24.32 7.88
C MET A 456 12.89 -24.70 9.36
N ASN A 457 13.03 -26.01 9.66
CA ASN A 457 13.19 -26.49 11.03
C ASN A 457 14.55 -26.02 11.64
N MET A 458 15.59 -25.91 10.82
CA MET A 458 16.92 -25.46 11.28
C MET A 458 17.05 -23.96 11.37
N ALA A 459 16.13 -23.18 10.82
CA ALA A 459 16.20 -21.74 10.76
C ALA A 459 16.01 -21.08 12.14
N ASP A 460 16.92 -20.18 12.49
CA ASP A 460 16.79 -19.25 13.61
C ASP A 460 15.79 -18.12 13.24
N THR A 461 15.83 -17.67 12.00
CA THR A 461 14.88 -16.71 11.42
C THR A 461 14.22 -17.32 10.18
N HIS A 462 12.88 -17.19 10.06
CA HIS A 462 12.16 -17.61 8.89
C HIS A 462 11.24 -16.47 8.43
N LEU A 463 11.56 -15.89 7.30
CA LEU A 463 10.78 -14.87 6.61
C LEU A 463 10.08 -15.49 5.42
N ARG A 464 8.85 -15.04 5.13
CA ARG A 464 8.13 -15.45 3.93
C ARG A 464 7.78 -14.22 3.10
N ILE A 465 8.00 -14.32 1.79
CA ILE A 465 7.65 -13.30 0.80
C ILE A 465 6.53 -13.86 -0.08
N ILE A 466 5.43 -13.12 -0.17
CA ILE A 466 4.27 -13.45 -1.00
C ILE A 466 3.88 -12.26 -1.85
N ASP A 467 3.20 -12.49 -2.96
CA ASP A 467 2.57 -11.42 -3.74
C ASP A 467 1.10 -11.24 -3.36
N ILE A 468 0.68 -10.00 -3.14
CA ILE A 468 -0.71 -9.62 -2.96
C ILE A 468 -1.03 -8.46 -3.90
N ASN A 469 -1.81 -8.73 -4.93
CA ASN A 469 -2.24 -7.72 -5.90
C ASN A 469 -1.07 -6.97 -6.56
N ARG A 470 -0.03 -7.69 -6.98
CA ARG A 470 1.22 -7.17 -7.57
C ARG A 470 2.06 -6.34 -6.59
N THR A 471 1.88 -6.58 -5.32
CA THR A 471 2.66 -5.95 -4.25
C THR A 471 3.34 -7.06 -3.45
N PRO A 472 4.68 -7.18 -3.50
CA PRO A 472 5.39 -8.14 -2.67
C PRO A 472 5.26 -7.75 -1.19
N CYS A 473 4.92 -8.72 -0.39
CA CYS A 473 4.74 -8.59 1.05
C CYS A 473 5.67 -9.53 1.79
N ILE A 474 6.24 -9.09 2.91
CA ILE A 474 7.10 -9.88 3.77
C ILE A 474 6.53 -9.97 5.17
N TYR A 475 6.66 -11.14 5.77
CA TYR A 475 6.36 -11.35 7.19
C TYR A 475 7.23 -12.45 7.80
N GLY A 476 7.44 -12.37 9.11
CA GLY A 476 8.17 -13.38 9.87
C GLY A 476 7.25 -14.50 10.33
N ILE A 477 7.73 -15.76 10.14
CA ILE A 477 7.20 -16.95 10.78
C ILE A 477 7.98 -17.16 12.08
N LYS A 478 9.28 -16.93 12.03
CA LYS A 478 10.22 -16.89 13.16
C LYS A 478 11.10 -15.64 13.06
N PRO A 479 10.94 -14.63 13.91
CA PRO A 479 9.84 -14.42 14.86
C PRO A 479 8.52 -14.14 14.14
N LYS A 480 7.38 -14.39 14.81
CA LYS A 480 6.07 -14.06 14.25
C LYS A 480 5.89 -12.56 14.20
N THR A 481 5.63 -12.02 13.00
CA THR A 481 5.41 -10.58 12.77
C THR A 481 4.08 -10.33 12.06
N ILE A 482 3.65 -9.08 12.00
CA ILE A 482 2.61 -8.62 11.08
C ILE A 482 3.15 -8.63 9.65
N MET A 483 2.26 -8.45 8.68
CA MET A 483 2.61 -8.31 7.27
C MET A 483 3.11 -6.90 6.96
N HIS A 484 4.13 -6.81 6.11
CA HIS A 484 4.67 -5.55 5.60
C HIS A 484 4.75 -5.61 4.08
N ALA A 485 4.32 -4.56 3.42
CA ALA A 485 4.55 -4.42 1.98
C ALA A 485 5.98 -3.98 1.73
N ILE A 486 6.62 -4.58 0.73
CA ILE A 486 7.97 -4.21 0.26
C ILE A 486 7.81 -3.10 -0.78
N THR A 487 8.41 -1.94 -0.51
CA THR A 487 8.36 -0.79 -1.42
C THR A 487 9.75 -0.21 -1.61
N VAL A 488 10.03 0.35 -2.78
CA VAL A 488 11.27 1.09 -3.04
C VAL A 488 11.19 2.45 -2.34
N ASP A 489 12.28 2.89 -1.70
CA ASP A 489 12.35 4.22 -1.09
C ASP A 489 12.17 5.30 -2.18
N PRO A 490 11.14 6.16 -2.10
CA PRO A 490 10.83 7.10 -3.17
C PRO A 490 11.85 8.23 -3.32
N GLU A 491 12.62 8.52 -2.28
CA GLU A 491 13.62 9.58 -2.30
C GLU A 491 14.93 9.06 -2.86
N LYS A 492 15.34 7.87 -2.43
CA LYS A 492 16.63 7.26 -2.78
C LYS A 492 16.55 6.36 -4.00
N GLY A 493 15.40 5.70 -4.26
CA GLY A 493 15.30 4.66 -5.28
C GLY A 493 16.01 3.37 -4.87
N LEU A 494 16.18 2.42 -5.80
CA LEU A 494 16.94 1.21 -5.55
C LEU A 494 18.41 1.52 -5.18
N PRO A 495 19.03 0.74 -4.30
CA PRO A 495 18.56 -0.49 -3.65
C PRO A 495 17.89 -0.24 -2.29
N TYR A 496 17.45 0.98 -1.99
CA TYR A 496 16.87 1.31 -0.69
C TYR A 496 15.40 0.89 -0.63
N ILE A 497 15.09 0.07 0.37
CA ILE A 497 13.77 -0.52 0.56
C ILE A 497 13.12 0.02 1.84
N LYS A 498 11.81 0.18 1.79
CA LYS A 498 10.93 0.49 2.93
C LYS A 498 9.95 -0.66 3.14
N LEU A 499 9.72 -1.01 4.39
CA LEU A 499 8.73 -1.99 4.78
C LEU A 499 7.54 -1.29 5.41
N VAL A 500 6.43 -1.25 4.69
CA VAL A 500 5.19 -0.56 5.13
C VAL A 500 4.31 -1.55 5.88
N PRO A 501 4.01 -1.35 7.18
CA PRO A 501 3.16 -2.26 7.93
C PRO A 501 1.72 -2.23 7.42
N ILE A 502 1.08 -3.40 7.32
CA ILE A 502 -0.34 -3.55 6.97
C ILE A 502 -1.13 -3.70 8.26
N VAL A 503 -1.86 -2.64 8.64
CA VAL A 503 -2.61 -2.55 9.90
C VAL A 503 -4.03 -2.05 9.67
#